data_8f282ca5cc135c4c5d22d3229ae8a18c
#
_entry.id   8f282ca5cc135c4c5d22d3229ae8a18c
#
_cell.length_a   1.000
_cell.length_b   1.000
_cell.length_c   1.000
_cell.angle_alpha   90.00
_cell.angle_beta   90.00
_cell.angle_gamma   90.00
#
_symmetry.space_group_name_H-M   'P 1'
#
loop_
_entity.id
_entity.type
_entity.pdbx_description
1 polymer ?
#
loop_
_entity_poly.entity_id
_entity_poly.type
_entity_poly.pdbx_seq_one_letter_code
_entity_poly.pdbx_strand_id
1 'polypeptide(L)'
;MLLLYNDVEIKRYMISYSIKGGHSLMNQDEKNEQLNIFLVEDETELNRNLITIFRDNGWSVRGYLTYKSAYMALKNEKPACSMFLLDVILPDGSGYELCRHIRESYGSDVIIIFITGCDDEESLIRGFDAGADDYIRKPFMLTELFARIKAHRRKYIALNRISHSTDTADNTADADDGLVLKCSNITIRQSTCEVKVDNARLELRRTEYKLLCYFVKNQGLLLRRIQILNALWDSSEEYVDDRTLTVAISRLRERLRFFNTNVNIETVRGIGYRLTVKDYLQ
;
A
#
# COMPACT_ATOMS: atom_id res chain seq x y z
N MET A 1 -8.73 30.15 1.23
CA MET A 1 -9.59 29.78 2.38
C MET A 1 -9.53 28.27 2.73
N LEU A 2 -8.99 27.42 1.87
CA LEU A 2 -8.81 25.96 2.11
C LEU A 2 -7.55 25.59 2.92
N LEU A 3 -6.54 26.46 2.95
CA LEU A 3 -5.28 26.23 3.68
C LEU A 3 -5.40 26.32 5.21
N LEU A 4 -6.44 26.98 5.72
CA LEU A 4 -6.64 27.17 7.19
C LEU A 4 -7.29 25.96 7.89
N TYR A 5 -7.90 25.04 7.17
CA TYR A 5 -8.62 23.92 7.79
C TYR A 5 -7.68 22.82 8.28
N ASN A 6 -6.59 22.55 7.55
CA ASN A 6 -5.59 21.54 7.92
C ASN A 6 -4.81 21.94 9.17
N ASP A 7 -4.49 23.22 9.28
CA ASP A 7 -3.71 23.79 10.39
C ASP A 7 -4.49 23.76 11.72
N VAL A 8 -5.82 23.94 11.66
CA VAL A 8 -6.69 23.94 12.85
C VAL A 8 -6.86 22.54 13.43
N GLU A 9 -7.03 21.51 12.60
CA GLU A 9 -7.19 20.14 13.10
C GLU A 9 -5.88 19.56 13.64
N ILE A 10 -4.77 19.80 12.95
CA ILE A 10 -3.45 19.40 13.43
C ILE A 10 -3.09 20.16 14.71
N LYS A 11 -3.34 21.48 14.78
CA LYS A 11 -3.18 22.26 16.00
C LYS A 11 -4.10 21.80 17.12
N ARG A 12 -5.35 21.48 16.82
CA ARG A 12 -6.32 20.94 17.79
C ARG A 12 -5.90 19.57 18.33
N TYR A 13 -5.34 18.72 17.45
CA TYR A 13 -4.77 17.44 17.86
C TYR A 13 -3.50 17.65 18.70
N MET A 14 -2.57 18.52 18.29
CA MET A 14 -1.36 18.83 19.03
C MET A 14 -1.67 19.41 20.41
N ILE A 15 -2.67 20.29 20.52
CA ILE A 15 -3.16 20.82 21.79
C ILE A 15 -3.78 19.68 22.62
N SER A 16 -4.62 18.85 22.03
CA SER A 16 -5.24 17.70 22.71
C SER A 16 -4.20 16.66 23.14
N TYR A 17 -3.19 16.42 22.31
CA TYR A 17 -2.06 15.54 22.59
C TYR A 17 -1.19 16.06 23.74
N SER A 18 -0.90 17.36 23.72
CA SER A 18 -0.13 18.04 24.78
C SER A 18 -0.89 18.07 26.11
N ILE A 19 -2.19 18.33 26.09
CA ILE A 19 -3.06 18.35 27.28
C ILE A 19 -3.23 16.96 27.90
N LYS A 20 -3.26 15.90 27.09
CA LYS A 20 -3.39 14.50 27.53
C LYS A 20 -2.06 13.85 27.95
N GLY A 21 -0.99 14.62 28.10
CA GLY A 21 0.30 14.12 28.56
C GLY A 21 0.99 13.19 27.53
N GLY A 22 0.79 13.43 26.24
CA GLY A 22 1.51 12.72 25.19
C GLY A 22 1.16 11.22 25.09
N HIS A 23 -0.09 10.84 25.32
CA HIS A 23 -0.48 9.43 25.14
C HIS A 23 -0.23 8.99 23.69
N SER A 24 0.68 8.05 23.54
CA SER A 24 1.02 7.42 22.28
C SER A 24 -0.23 6.83 21.62
N LEU A 25 -0.37 7.06 20.32
CA LEU A 25 -1.40 6.39 19.48
C LEU A 25 -1.12 4.90 19.28
N MET A 26 -0.01 4.41 19.87
CA MET A 26 0.43 3.02 19.76
C MET A 26 0.42 2.31 21.12
N ASN A 27 0.00 1.06 21.11
CA ASN A 27 0.12 0.15 22.24
C ASN A 27 1.59 -0.18 22.52
N GLN A 28 1.93 -0.63 23.74
CA GLN A 28 3.34 -0.93 24.11
C GLN A 28 3.98 -2.00 23.21
N ASP A 29 3.23 -2.98 22.74
CA ASP A 29 3.70 -4.01 21.84
C ASP A 29 4.02 -3.48 20.42
N GLU A 30 3.34 -2.42 20.01
CA GLU A 30 3.56 -1.75 18.71
C GLU A 30 4.78 -0.81 18.71
N LYS A 31 5.27 -0.40 19.88
CA LYS A 31 6.47 0.46 20.03
C LYS A 31 7.78 -0.29 19.78
N ASN A 32 7.79 -1.60 19.91
CA ASN A 32 9.01 -2.40 19.78
C ASN A 32 9.49 -2.61 18.33
N GLU A 33 8.72 -2.21 17.34
CA GLU A 33 9.10 -2.36 15.93
C GLU A 33 9.32 -0.99 15.29
N GLN A 34 10.56 -0.61 15.14
CA GLN A 34 10.99 0.65 14.57
C GLN A 34 10.58 0.76 13.10
N LEU A 35 9.75 1.76 12.76
CA LEU A 35 9.39 2.09 11.38
C LEU A 35 10.29 3.23 10.89
N ASN A 36 10.90 3.06 9.73
CA ASN A 36 11.70 4.10 9.10
C ASN A 36 10.88 4.75 7.98
N ILE A 37 10.49 6.01 8.19
CA ILE A 37 9.64 6.79 7.29
C ILE A 37 10.46 7.82 6.53
N PHE A 38 10.24 7.89 5.22
CA PHE A 38 10.72 8.95 4.34
C PHE A 38 9.53 9.83 3.96
N LEU A 39 9.49 11.05 4.49
CA LEU A 39 8.40 12.00 4.29
C LEU A 39 8.80 13.09 3.31
N VAL A 40 7.98 13.32 2.29
CA VAL A 40 8.14 14.45 1.35
C VAL A 40 6.85 15.25 1.34
N GLU A 41 6.91 16.47 1.87
CA GLU A 41 5.77 17.36 2.07
C GLU A 41 6.29 18.79 2.02
N ASP A 42 5.81 19.60 1.11
CA ASP A 42 6.31 20.97 0.88
C ASP A 42 5.80 21.99 1.90
N GLU A 43 4.63 21.73 2.49
CA GLU A 43 4.10 22.56 3.56
C GLU A 43 4.96 22.40 4.83
N THR A 44 5.81 23.38 5.10
CA THR A 44 6.83 23.30 6.16
C THR A 44 6.25 22.99 7.54
N GLU A 45 5.08 23.55 7.86
CA GLU A 45 4.43 23.34 9.15
C GLU A 45 3.88 21.93 9.28
N LEU A 46 3.19 21.44 8.24
CA LEU A 46 2.68 20.08 8.18
C LEU A 46 3.82 19.04 8.25
N ASN A 47 4.88 19.25 7.47
CA ASN A 47 6.08 18.40 7.48
C ASN A 47 6.67 18.28 8.89
N ARG A 48 6.90 19.42 9.55
CA ARG A 48 7.45 19.47 10.92
C ARG A 48 6.56 18.78 11.93
N ASN A 49 5.25 19.02 11.85
CA ASN A 49 4.26 18.45 12.76
C ASN A 49 4.20 16.92 12.61
N LEU A 50 4.15 16.41 11.38
CA LEU A 50 4.17 14.97 11.11
C LEU A 50 5.47 14.32 11.63
N ILE A 51 6.64 14.93 11.41
CA ILE A 51 7.91 14.43 11.93
C ILE A 51 7.85 14.31 13.45
N THR A 52 7.37 15.35 14.14
CA THR A 52 7.25 15.35 15.59
C THR A 52 6.34 14.24 16.08
N ILE A 53 5.13 14.17 15.54
CA ILE A 53 4.14 13.17 15.91
C ILE A 53 4.65 11.73 15.67
N PHE A 54 5.29 11.47 14.55
CA PHE A 54 5.83 10.14 14.25
C PHE A 54 6.97 9.77 15.20
N ARG A 55 7.88 10.69 15.51
CA ARG A 55 8.97 10.48 16.47
C ARG A 55 8.46 10.21 17.88
N ASP A 56 7.43 10.94 18.31
CA ASP A 56 6.78 10.73 19.60
C ASP A 56 6.12 9.36 19.72
N ASN A 57 5.76 8.76 18.57
CA ASN A 57 5.27 7.39 18.49
C ASN A 57 6.38 6.34 18.26
N GLY A 58 7.66 6.72 18.39
CA GLY A 58 8.81 5.81 18.35
C GLY A 58 9.31 5.48 16.95
N TRP A 59 8.88 6.20 15.90
CA TRP A 59 9.30 5.96 14.53
C TRP A 59 10.48 6.86 14.13
N SER A 60 11.36 6.33 13.27
CA SER A 60 12.42 7.11 12.66
C SER A 60 11.90 7.83 11.42
N VAL A 61 12.05 9.15 11.35
CA VAL A 61 11.50 9.95 10.24
C VAL A 61 12.56 10.89 9.68
N ARG A 62 12.68 10.87 8.35
CA ARG A 62 13.43 11.87 7.57
C ARG A 62 12.44 12.66 6.72
N GLY A 63 12.40 13.98 6.89
CA GLY A 63 11.48 14.88 6.18
C GLY A 63 12.21 15.73 5.15
N TYR A 64 11.59 15.90 3.99
CA TYR A 64 12.05 16.70 2.86
C TYR A 64 10.93 17.61 2.39
N LEU A 65 11.28 18.81 1.95
CA LEU A 65 10.33 19.85 1.52
C LEU A 65 10.23 19.98 -0.01
N THR A 66 11.15 19.33 -0.75
CA THR A 66 11.24 19.49 -2.20
C THR A 66 11.56 18.17 -2.88
N TYR A 67 11.14 18.04 -4.13
CA TYR A 67 11.50 16.90 -4.98
C TYR A 67 13.02 16.72 -5.05
N LYS A 68 13.77 17.78 -5.33
CA LYS A 68 15.22 17.73 -5.50
C LYS A 68 15.93 17.24 -4.25
N SER A 69 15.57 17.75 -3.07
CA SER A 69 16.18 17.32 -1.81
C SER A 69 15.90 15.85 -1.51
N ALA A 70 14.67 15.39 -1.73
CA ALA A 70 14.27 14.01 -1.56
C ALA A 70 14.98 13.09 -2.57
N TYR A 71 14.99 13.46 -3.85
CA TYR A 71 15.65 12.69 -4.90
C TYR A 71 17.15 12.53 -4.66
N MET A 72 17.83 13.60 -4.26
CA MET A 72 19.27 13.56 -3.94
C MET A 72 19.56 12.65 -2.75
N ALA A 73 18.71 12.66 -1.72
CA ALA A 73 18.85 11.75 -0.59
C ALA A 73 18.67 10.28 -0.99
N LEU A 74 17.68 9.99 -1.82
CA LEU A 74 17.46 8.62 -2.35
C LEU A 74 18.64 8.14 -3.18
N LYS A 75 19.18 9.00 -4.04
CA LYS A 75 20.28 8.66 -4.95
C LYS A 75 21.60 8.43 -4.21
N ASN A 76 21.92 9.30 -3.24
CA ASN A 76 23.24 9.31 -2.62
C ASN A 76 23.32 8.42 -1.37
N GLU A 77 22.27 8.36 -0.60
CA GLU A 77 22.29 7.70 0.72
C GLU A 77 21.60 6.33 0.71
N LYS A 78 20.74 6.03 -0.28
CA LYS A 78 19.89 4.83 -0.32
C LYS A 78 19.33 4.48 1.07
N PRO A 79 18.57 5.38 1.69
CA PRO A 79 18.15 5.22 3.08
C PRO A 79 17.36 3.93 3.26
N ALA A 80 17.65 3.19 4.34
CA ALA A 80 16.90 2.00 4.71
C ALA A 80 15.52 2.40 5.23
N CYS A 81 14.60 2.72 4.32
CA CYS A 81 13.23 3.09 4.63
C CYS A 81 12.28 1.95 4.31
N SER A 82 11.32 1.74 5.20
CA SER A 82 10.24 0.77 5.00
C SER A 82 8.95 1.42 4.48
N MET A 83 8.86 2.75 4.62
CA MET A 83 7.67 3.49 4.20
C MET A 83 8.02 4.87 3.65
N PHE A 84 7.33 5.26 2.59
CA PHE A 84 7.41 6.57 1.95
C PHE A 84 6.04 7.24 2.00
N LEU A 85 6.00 8.45 2.54
CA LEU A 85 4.84 9.32 2.55
C LEU A 85 5.15 10.49 1.64
N LEU A 86 4.40 10.66 0.57
CA LEU A 86 4.75 11.59 -0.50
C LEU A 86 3.58 12.53 -0.80
N ASP A 87 3.82 13.84 -0.85
CA ASP A 87 2.89 14.72 -1.56
C ASP A 87 3.07 14.58 -3.06
N VAL A 88 1.99 14.72 -3.79
CA VAL A 88 1.95 14.69 -5.26
C VAL A 88 2.50 15.98 -5.84
N ILE A 89 2.09 17.12 -5.28
CA ILE A 89 2.47 18.45 -5.75
C ILE A 89 3.63 18.95 -4.92
N LEU A 90 4.78 19.08 -5.58
CA LEU A 90 5.99 19.62 -4.96
C LEU A 90 6.45 20.87 -5.75
N PRO A 91 7.08 21.87 -5.10
CA PRO A 91 7.41 23.13 -5.74
C PRO A 91 8.38 23.02 -6.92
N ASP A 92 9.17 21.96 -6.98
CA ASP A 92 10.23 21.73 -7.95
C ASP A 92 10.13 20.39 -8.69
N GLY A 93 8.96 19.69 -8.60
CA GLY A 93 8.76 18.43 -9.27
C GLY A 93 7.46 17.74 -8.89
N SER A 94 7.36 16.45 -9.18
CA SER A 94 6.17 15.65 -8.95
C SER A 94 6.44 14.46 -8.03
N GLY A 95 5.58 14.27 -7.03
CA GLY A 95 5.60 13.06 -6.21
C GLY A 95 5.41 11.77 -6.99
N TYR A 96 4.74 11.82 -8.14
CA TYR A 96 4.60 10.66 -9.02
C TYR A 96 5.95 10.21 -9.60
N GLU A 97 6.80 11.16 -10.01
CA GLU A 97 8.14 10.85 -10.50
C GLU A 97 9.00 10.26 -9.39
N LEU A 98 8.92 10.84 -8.20
CA LEU A 98 9.63 10.33 -7.03
C LEU A 98 9.18 8.90 -6.68
N CYS A 99 7.90 8.62 -6.75
CA CYS A 99 7.33 7.29 -6.55
C CYS A 99 7.89 6.27 -7.54
N ARG A 100 8.00 6.61 -8.85
CA ARG A 100 8.62 5.73 -9.85
C ARG A 100 10.08 5.45 -9.52
N HIS A 101 10.87 6.47 -9.18
CA HIS A 101 12.26 6.29 -8.77
C HIS A 101 12.42 5.41 -7.53
N ILE A 102 11.52 5.55 -6.56
CA ILE A 102 11.50 4.69 -5.38
C ILE A 102 11.21 3.24 -5.81
N ARG A 103 10.24 3.01 -6.68
CA ARG A 103 9.92 1.66 -7.18
C ARG A 103 11.06 1.04 -7.99
N GLU A 104 11.75 1.81 -8.79
CA GLU A 104 12.94 1.36 -9.52
C GLU A 104 14.09 0.96 -8.59
N SER A 105 14.25 1.67 -7.47
CA SER A 105 15.36 1.47 -6.54
C SER A 105 15.08 0.45 -5.44
N TYR A 106 13.85 0.35 -4.96
CA TYR A 106 13.43 -0.46 -3.80
C TYR A 106 12.41 -1.55 -4.15
N GLY A 107 11.94 -1.60 -5.38
CA GLY A 107 10.94 -2.60 -5.81
C GLY A 107 9.62 -2.50 -5.05
N SER A 108 9.04 -3.68 -4.77
CA SER A 108 7.79 -3.82 -3.99
C SER A 108 8.03 -3.95 -2.50
N ASP A 109 9.29 -3.95 -2.04
CA ASP A 109 9.65 -4.21 -0.64
C ASP A 109 9.42 -3.02 0.29
N VAL A 110 8.96 -1.90 -0.24
CA VAL A 110 8.63 -0.70 0.53
C VAL A 110 7.17 -0.31 0.32
N ILE A 111 6.62 0.40 1.29
CA ILE A 111 5.25 0.93 1.24
C ILE A 111 5.31 2.38 0.77
N ILE A 112 4.50 2.75 -0.22
CA ILE A 112 4.39 4.14 -0.70
C ILE A 112 2.94 4.59 -0.56
N ILE A 113 2.73 5.66 0.21
CA ILE A 113 1.42 6.27 0.43
C ILE A 113 1.51 7.72 -0.05
N PHE A 114 0.60 8.14 -0.92
CA PHE A 114 0.43 9.56 -1.24
C PHE A 114 -0.43 10.26 -0.20
N ILE A 115 -0.01 11.47 0.19
CA ILE A 115 -0.78 12.38 1.05
C ILE A 115 -0.90 13.70 0.28
N THR A 116 -2.05 14.00 -0.30
CA THR A 116 -2.14 15.13 -1.22
C THR A 116 -3.54 15.74 -1.29
N GLY A 117 -3.59 17.02 -1.70
CA GLY A 117 -4.83 17.75 -1.96
C GLY A 117 -5.48 17.46 -3.32
N CYS A 118 -4.82 16.70 -4.20
CA CYS A 118 -5.41 16.31 -5.47
C CYS A 118 -6.55 15.32 -5.22
N ASP A 119 -7.75 15.65 -5.68
CA ASP A 119 -8.96 14.87 -5.40
C ASP A 119 -9.67 14.35 -6.66
N ASP A 120 -9.10 14.63 -7.83
CA ASP A 120 -9.62 14.14 -9.09
C ASP A 120 -9.25 12.67 -9.36
N GLU A 121 -10.12 11.99 -10.08
CA GLU A 121 -9.95 10.56 -10.40
C GLU A 121 -8.68 10.29 -11.23
N GLU A 122 -8.29 11.23 -12.08
CA GLU A 122 -7.10 11.11 -12.92
C GLU A 122 -5.82 11.15 -12.08
N SER A 123 -5.74 12.03 -11.10
CA SER A 123 -4.64 12.12 -10.14
C SER A 123 -4.50 10.84 -9.31
N LEU A 124 -5.61 10.27 -8.88
CA LEU A 124 -5.63 9.00 -8.16
C LEU A 124 -5.11 7.85 -9.03
N ILE A 125 -5.56 7.76 -10.28
CA ILE A 125 -5.11 6.78 -11.25
C ILE A 125 -3.60 6.91 -11.48
N ARG A 126 -3.12 8.12 -11.75
CA ARG A 126 -1.69 8.42 -11.93
C ARG A 126 -0.84 8.00 -10.72
N GLY A 127 -1.35 8.24 -9.50
CA GLY A 127 -0.65 7.86 -8.26
C GLY A 127 -0.43 6.35 -8.16
N PHE A 128 -1.47 5.63 -8.41
CA PHE A 128 -1.37 4.18 -8.45
C PHE A 128 -0.55 3.70 -9.64
N ASP A 129 -0.59 4.31 -10.83
CA ASP A 129 0.26 3.99 -11.98
C ASP A 129 1.73 4.29 -11.72
N ALA A 130 2.02 5.30 -10.93
CA ALA A 130 3.37 5.54 -10.45
C ALA A 130 3.89 4.45 -9.49
N GLY A 131 3.01 3.67 -8.86
CA GLY A 131 3.40 2.57 -8.00
C GLY A 131 2.99 2.68 -6.55
N ALA A 132 2.17 3.64 -6.16
CA ALA A 132 1.71 3.77 -4.79
C ALA A 132 0.88 2.57 -4.30
N ASP A 133 0.95 2.29 -3.00
CA ASP A 133 0.16 1.27 -2.32
C ASP A 133 -1.16 1.83 -1.78
N ASP A 134 -1.18 3.13 -1.47
CA ASP A 134 -2.34 3.82 -0.92
C ASP A 134 -2.30 5.32 -1.21
N TYR A 135 -3.41 5.99 -0.90
CA TYR A 135 -3.63 7.41 -1.17
C TYR A 135 -4.48 8.02 -0.06
N ILE A 136 -3.99 9.08 0.56
CA ILE A 136 -4.69 9.83 1.61
C ILE A 136 -4.94 11.24 1.10
N ARG A 137 -6.19 11.64 1.17
CA ARG A 137 -6.62 12.96 0.67
C ARG A 137 -6.52 14.01 1.77
N LYS A 138 -5.91 15.16 1.46
CA LYS A 138 -5.97 16.34 2.32
C LYS A 138 -7.32 17.06 2.15
N PRO A 139 -7.98 17.51 3.24
CA PRO A 139 -7.59 17.35 4.64
C PRO A 139 -7.84 15.93 5.17
N PHE A 140 -6.96 15.43 6.02
CA PHE A 140 -7.08 14.10 6.62
C PHE A 140 -7.03 14.17 8.16
N MET A 141 -7.59 13.16 8.80
CA MET A 141 -7.44 12.97 10.25
C MET A 141 -6.14 12.21 10.55
N LEU A 142 -5.44 12.57 11.61
CA LEU A 142 -4.25 11.83 12.05
C LEU A 142 -4.56 10.36 12.39
N THR A 143 -5.73 10.11 12.95
CA THR A 143 -6.24 8.75 13.20
C THR A 143 -6.32 7.93 11.92
N GLU A 144 -6.79 8.51 10.82
CA GLU A 144 -6.82 7.87 9.51
C GLU A 144 -5.41 7.56 9.02
N LEU A 145 -4.51 8.54 9.02
CA LEU A 145 -3.13 8.34 8.59
C LEU A 145 -2.46 7.21 9.39
N PHE A 146 -2.60 7.21 10.72
CA PHE A 146 -2.04 6.15 11.57
C PHE A 146 -2.67 4.78 11.33
N ALA A 147 -3.99 4.72 11.14
CA ALA A 147 -4.68 3.47 10.84
C ALA A 147 -4.16 2.85 9.53
N ARG A 148 -4.00 3.65 8.48
CA ARG A 148 -3.46 3.19 7.19
C ARG A 148 -1.99 2.77 7.30
N ILE A 149 -1.14 3.56 7.95
CA ILE A 149 0.25 3.19 8.22
C ILE A 149 0.33 1.85 8.95
N LYS A 150 -0.44 1.68 10.02
CA LYS A 150 -0.48 0.43 10.80
C LYS A 150 -0.99 -0.76 9.97
N ALA A 151 -2.01 -0.56 9.16
CA ALA A 151 -2.55 -1.60 8.29
C ALA A 151 -1.49 -2.09 7.27
N HIS A 152 -0.84 -1.17 6.57
CA HIS A 152 0.22 -1.51 5.62
C HIS A 152 1.43 -2.16 6.30
N ARG A 153 1.83 -1.68 7.48
CA ARG A 153 2.93 -2.24 8.27
C ARG A 153 2.66 -3.68 8.70
N ARG A 154 1.51 -3.97 9.31
CA ARG A 154 1.14 -5.34 9.73
C ARG A 154 1.28 -6.32 8.58
N LYS A 155 0.84 -5.92 7.43
CA LYS A 155 0.89 -6.70 6.20
C LYS A 155 2.33 -6.91 5.71
N TYR A 156 3.17 -5.89 5.80
CA TYR A 156 4.59 -5.96 5.48
C TYR A 156 5.33 -6.96 6.37
N ILE A 157 5.10 -6.91 7.68
CA ILE A 157 5.73 -7.81 8.65
C ILE A 157 5.27 -9.25 8.46
N ALA A 158 3.97 -9.47 8.24
CA ALA A 158 3.43 -10.81 7.99
C ALA A 158 4.07 -11.47 6.76
N LEU A 159 4.31 -10.71 5.69
CA LEU A 159 4.95 -11.20 4.48
C LEU A 159 6.45 -11.47 4.68
N ASN A 160 7.16 -10.59 5.41
CA ASN A 160 8.60 -10.77 5.68
C ASN A 160 8.89 -11.90 6.68
N ARG A 161 8.01 -12.15 7.65
CA ARG A 161 8.15 -13.30 8.55
C ARG A 161 8.04 -14.63 7.80
N ILE A 162 7.23 -14.69 6.76
CA ILE A 162 7.09 -15.88 5.91
C ILE A 162 8.36 -16.10 5.06
N SER A 163 9.01 -15.04 4.60
CA SER A 163 10.24 -15.12 3.80
C SER A 163 11.51 -15.42 4.61
N HIS A 164 11.55 -15.14 5.93
CA HIS A 164 12.70 -15.39 6.80
C HIS A 164 12.64 -16.71 7.57
N SER A 165 11.53 -17.44 7.52
CA SER A 165 11.42 -18.76 8.15
C SER A 165 11.97 -19.92 7.30
N THR A 166 12.60 -19.64 6.17
CA THR A 166 13.14 -20.67 5.25
C THR A 166 14.65 -20.84 5.30
N ASP A 167 15.38 -20.17 6.20
CA ASP A 167 16.86 -20.30 6.28
C ASP A 167 17.37 -21.38 7.25
N THR A 168 16.49 -22.17 7.84
CA THR A 168 16.91 -23.35 8.61
C THR A 168 15.92 -24.49 8.40
N ALA A 169 16.11 -25.28 7.35
CA ALA A 169 15.85 -26.71 7.45
C ALA A 169 16.15 -27.42 6.13
N ASP A 170 17.02 -28.32 6.28
CA ASP A 170 17.29 -29.55 5.61
C ASP A 170 16.19 -30.13 4.69
N ASN A 171 16.62 -30.72 3.59
CA ASN A 171 15.87 -31.44 2.58
C ASN A 171 14.82 -32.40 3.16
N THR A 172 13.55 -32.07 3.05
CA THR A 172 12.48 -33.06 2.83
C THR A 172 11.44 -32.46 1.89
N ALA A 173 11.44 -32.91 0.65
CA ALA A 173 10.35 -32.72 -0.29
C ALA A 173 9.08 -33.38 0.32
N ASP A 174 7.94 -32.67 0.31
CA ASP A 174 6.57 -33.14 0.53
C ASP A 174 5.73 -32.50 1.66
N ALA A 175 5.99 -31.23 2.04
CA ALA A 175 5.13 -30.57 3.04
C ALA A 175 4.59 -29.17 2.64
N ASP A 176 4.59 -28.79 1.36
CA ASP A 176 4.22 -27.41 0.90
C ASP A 176 2.82 -27.34 0.22
N ASP A 177 1.99 -28.34 0.35
CA ASP A 177 0.70 -28.44 -0.39
C ASP A 177 -0.41 -27.48 0.12
N GLY A 178 -0.25 -26.88 1.29
CA GLY A 178 -1.23 -25.94 1.89
C GLY A 178 -1.04 -24.47 1.51
N LEU A 179 0.08 -24.08 0.92
CA LEU A 179 0.47 -22.68 0.65
C LEU A 179 0.43 -22.32 -0.86
N VAL A 180 0.04 -23.26 -1.72
CA VAL A 180 -0.04 -23.04 -3.17
C VAL A 180 -1.49 -22.92 -3.60
N LEU A 181 -1.85 -21.76 -4.18
CA LEU A 181 -3.15 -21.54 -4.82
C LEU A 181 -2.99 -21.74 -6.33
N LYS A 182 -3.90 -22.49 -6.93
CA LYS A 182 -3.94 -22.72 -8.38
C LYS A 182 -5.29 -22.29 -8.95
N CYS A 183 -5.25 -21.60 -10.08
CA CYS A 183 -6.45 -21.21 -10.83
C CYS A 183 -6.12 -21.20 -12.32
N SER A 184 -6.61 -22.21 -13.04
CA SER A 184 -6.28 -22.41 -14.46
C SER A 184 -4.75 -22.45 -14.68
N ASN A 185 -4.20 -21.55 -15.50
CA ASN A 185 -2.78 -21.46 -15.76
C ASN A 185 -2.02 -20.52 -14.77
N ILE A 186 -2.67 -20.08 -13.71
CA ILE A 186 -2.03 -19.28 -12.65
C ILE A 186 -1.70 -20.18 -11.45
N THR A 187 -0.46 -20.10 -11.00
CA THR A 187 0.01 -20.72 -9.76
C THR A 187 0.54 -19.61 -8.84
N ILE A 188 0.02 -19.57 -7.61
CA ILE A 188 0.43 -18.59 -6.58
C ILE A 188 1.05 -19.38 -5.44
N ARG A 189 2.33 -19.20 -5.19
CA ARG A 189 3.01 -19.71 -4.02
C ARG A 189 2.97 -18.68 -2.92
N GLN A 190 2.14 -18.93 -1.89
CA GLN A 190 1.88 -17.93 -0.84
C GLN A 190 3.10 -17.75 0.08
N SER A 191 3.90 -18.79 0.28
CA SER A 191 5.13 -18.75 1.08
C SER A 191 6.17 -17.76 0.53
N THR A 192 6.29 -17.67 -0.78
CA THR A 192 7.27 -16.78 -1.46
C THR A 192 6.63 -15.57 -2.13
N CYS A 193 5.31 -15.38 -1.99
CA CYS A 193 4.54 -14.36 -2.72
C CYS A 193 4.75 -14.39 -4.25
N GLU A 194 5.17 -15.55 -4.79
CA GLU A 194 5.45 -15.71 -6.21
C GLU A 194 4.18 -16.08 -6.98
N VAL A 195 3.96 -15.39 -8.11
CA VAL A 195 2.89 -15.72 -9.05
C VAL A 195 3.50 -16.14 -10.37
N LYS A 196 3.05 -17.28 -10.88
CA LYS A 196 3.42 -17.78 -12.21
C LYS A 196 2.17 -17.96 -13.07
N VAL A 197 2.32 -17.61 -14.34
CA VAL A 197 1.37 -17.94 -15.40
C VAL A 197 2.08 -18.95 -16.29
N ASP A 198 1.59 -20.18 -16.31
CA ASP A 198 2.34 -21.32 -16.82
C ASP A 198 3.72 -21.42 -16.13
N ASN A 199 4.81 -21.13 -16.82
CA ASN A 199 6.16 -21.11 -16.27
C ASN A 199 6.75 -19.70 -16.17
N ALA A 200 6.05 -18.65 -16.64
CA ALA A 200 6.51 -17.28 -16.61
C ALA A 200 6.15 -16.61 -15.28
N ARG A 201 7.12 -15.91 -14.67
CA ARG A 201 6.88 -15.13 -13.45
C ARG A 201 6.04 -13.90 -13.76
N LEU A 202 4.90 -13.76 -13.09
CA LEU A 202 4.04 -12.60 -13.15
C LEU A 202 4.35 -11.68 -11.96
N GLU A 203 4.94 -10.54 -12.23
CA GLU A 203 5.20 -9.53 -11.22
C GLU A 203 3.93 -8.71 -10.95
N LEU A 204 3.46 -8.78 -9.73
CA LEU A 204 2.29 -8.04 -9.24
C LEU A 204 2.71 -7.11 -8.10
N ARG A 205 2.07 -5.95 -8.07
CA ARG A 205 2.15 -5.08 -6.90
C ARG A 205 1.42 -5.73 -5.73
N ARG A 206 1.77 -5.32 -4.51
CA ARG A 206 1.20 -5.89 -3.28
C ARG A 206 -0.34 -5.95 -3.30
N THR A 207 -1.01 -4.86 -3.69
CA THR A 207 -2.47 -4.81 -3.76
C THR A 207 -3.03 -5.74 -4.84
N GLU A 208 -2.38 -5.79 -6.01
CA GLU A 208 -2.76 -6.69 -7.11
C GLU A 208 -2.57 -8.16 -6.70
N TYR A 209 -1.47 -8.49 -6.04
CA TYR A 209 -1.21 -9.83 -5.49
C TYR A 209 -2.29 -10.27 -4.51
N LYS A 210 -2.67 -9.40 -3.57
CA LYS A 210 -3.72 -9.71 -2.59
C LYS A 210 -5.09 -9.87 -3.24
N LEU A 211 -5.43 -8.96 -4.16
CA LEU A 211 -6.64 -9.08 -4.96
C LEU A 211 -6.69 -10.43 -5.66
N LEU A 212 -5.60 -10.81 -6.33
CA LEU A 212 -5.53 -12.08 -7.05
C LEU A 212 -5.68 -13.26 -6.09
N CYS A 213 -4.96 -13.28 -4.96
CA CYS A 213 -5.10 -14.32 -3.94
C CYS A 213 -6.53 -14.42 -3.41
N TYR A 214 -7.17 -13.26 -3.13
CA TYR A 214 -8.53 -13.23 -2.61
C TYR A 214 -9.54 -13.74 -3.64
N PHE A 215 -9.38 -13.35 -4.90
CA PHE A 215 -10.23 -13.85 -5.99
C PHE A 215 -10.04 -15.34 -6.26
N VAL A 216 -8.80 -15.83 -6.25
CA VAL A 216 -8.51 -17.24 -6.46
C VAL A 216 -9.07 -18.09 -5.34
N LYS A 217 -8.97 -17.66 -4.08
CA LYS A 217 -9.60 -18.34 -2.92
C LYS A 217 -11.13 -18.37 -2.99
N ASN A 218 -11.73 -17.42 -3.69
CA ASN A 218 -13.17 -17.28 -3.86
C ASN A 218 -13.60 -17.43 -5.32
N GLN A 219 -12.92 -18.30 -6.07
CA GLN A 219 -13.17 -18.51 -7.50
C GLN A 219 -14.64 -18.81 -7.79
N GLY A 220 -15.20 -18.15 -8.79
CA GLY A 220 -16.60 -18.31 -9.21
C GLY A 220 -17.62 -17.58 -8.34
N LEU A 221 -17.27 -17.18 -7.13
CA LEU A 221 -18.17 -16.45 -6.24
C LEU A 221 -18.30 -14.99 -6.64
N LEU A 222 -19.51 -14.45 -6.52
CA LEU A 222 -19.74 -13.02 -6.65
C LEU A 222 -19.37 -12.31 -5.34
N LEU A 223 -18.29 -11.54 -5.38
CA LEU A 223 -17.79 -10.80 -4.23
C LEU A 223 -18.31 -9.38 -4.28
N ARG A 224 -19.02 -8.97 -3.23
CA ARG A 224 -19.47 -7.58 -3.10
C ARG A 224 -18.28 -6.65 -2.89
N ARG A 225 -18.38 -5.41 -3.37
CA ARG A 225 -17.32 -4.41 -3.23
C ARG A 225 -16.85 -4.27 -1.79
N ILE A 226 -17.78 -4.16 -0.85
CA ILE A 226 -17.46 -4.04 0.58
C ILE A 226 -16.73 -5.27 1.15
N GLN A 227 -17.04 -6.48 0.67
CA GLN A 227 -16.34 -7.70 1.09
C GLN A 227 -14.88 -7.69 0.64
N ILE A 228 -14.63 -7.25 -0.60
CA ILE A 228 -13.26 -7.13 -1.14
C ILE A 228 -12.50 -6.04 -0.39
N LEU A 229 -13.13 -4.89 -0.15
CA LEU A 229 -12.54 -3.80 0.63
C LEU A 229 -12.16 -4.28 2.03
N ASN A 230 -13.08 -4.91 2.76
CA ASN A 230 -12.81 -5.42 4.10
C ASN A 230 -11.71 -6.50 4.13
N ALA A 231 -11.67 -7.38 3.13
CA ALA A 231 -10.65 -8.43 3.06
C ALA A 231 -9.24 -7.92 2.74
N LEU A 232 -9.14 -6.83 1.98
CA LEU A 232 -7.85 -6.29 1.54
C LEU A 232 -7.32 -5.18 2.45
N TRP A 233 -8.21 -4.42 3.04
CA TRP A 233 -7.93 -3.24 3.87
C TRP A 233 -8.42 -3.37 5.31
N ASP A 234 -8.55 -4.61 5.81
CA ASP A 234 -8.88 -5.05 7.16
C ASP A 234 -9.44 -4.01 8.16
N SER A 235 -10.50 -4.42 8.82
CA SER A 235 -11.38 -3.97 9.87
C SER A 235 -10.84 -2.99 10.93
N SER A 236 -10.35 -1.83 10.57
CA SER A 236 -10.42 -0.64 11.42
C SER A 236 -11.24 0.41 10.68
N GLU A 237 -12.47 0.52 11.04
CA GLU A 237 -13.49 1.57 10.90
C GLU A 237 -13.24 2.78 9.97
N GLU A 238 -12.56 2.63 8.82
CA GLU A 238 -12.33 3.73 7.90
C GLU A 238 -12.58 3.37 6.45
N TYR A 239 -13.42 4.17 5.86
CA TYR A 239 -13.81 4.25 4.46
C TYR A 239 -12.62 4.19 3.52
N VAL A 240 -12.29 3.01 3.06
CA VAL A 240 -11.49 2.90 1.83
C VAL A 240 -12.40 3.26 0.67
N ASP A 241 -12.06 4.31 -0.04
CA ASP A 241 -12.86 4.81 -1.15
C ASP A 241 -13.05 3.70 -2.19
N ASP A 242 -14.28 3.50 -2.57
CA ASP A 242 -14.75 2.56 -3.59
C ASP A 242 -13.98 2.70 -4.93
N ARG A 243 -13.43 3.89 -5.19
CA ARG A 243 -12.57 4.21 -6.34
C ARG A 243 -11.24 3.47 -6.31
N THR A 244 -10.60 3.36 -5.15
CA THR A 244 -9.33 2.63 -4.97
C THR A 244 -9.46 1.18 -5.43
N LEU A 245 -10.56 0.51 -5.08
CA LEU A 245 -10.84 -0.84 -5.54
C LEU A 245 -10.99 -0.91 -7.06
N THR A 246 -11.69 0.06 -7.66
CA THR A 246 -11.93 0.09 -9.12
C THR A 246 -10.61 0.18 -9.88
N VAL A 247 -9.69 1.03 -9.44
CA VAL A 247 -8.36 1.18 -10.04
C VAL A 247 -7.52 -0.08 -9.86
N ALA A 248 -7.48 -0.66 -8.66
CA ALA A 248 -6.74 -1.88 -8.40
C ALA A 248 -7.25 -3.07 -9.26
N ILE A 249 -8.56 -3.19 -9.44
CA ILE A 249 -9.17 -4.19 -10.33
C ILE A 249 -8.78 -3.96 -11.80
N SER A 250 -8.81 -2.69 -12.25
CA SER A 250 -8.46 -2.36 -13.64
C SER A 250 -7.03 -2.79 -13.97
N ARG A 251 -6.09 -2.50 -13.07
CA ARG A 251 -4.68 -2.88 -13.22
C ARG A 251 -4.45 -4.38 -13.19
N LEU A 252 -5.06 -5.05 -12.22
CA LEU A 252 -4.96 -6.50 -12.15
C LEU A 252 -5.46 -7.14 -13.45
N ARG A 253 -6.55 -6.64 -14.02
CA ARG A 253 -7.06 -7.08 -15.33
C ARG A 253 -6.05 -6.86 -16.45
N GLU A 254 -5.39 -5.71 -16.47
CA GLU A 254 -4.39 -5.38 -17.48
C GLU A 254 -3.19 -6.33 -17.40
N ARG A 255 -2.68 -6.58 -16.20
CA ARG A 255 -1.60 -7.55 -15.95
C ARG A 255 -2.00 -8.96 -16.39
N LEU A 256 -3.18 -9.42 -16.02
CA LEU A 256 -3.69 -10.74 -16.41
C LEU A 256 -3.83 -10.87 -17.94
N ARG A 257 -4.28 -9.82 -18.63
CA ARG A 257 -4.35 -9.79 -20.09
C ARG A 257 -2.98 -9.83 -20.75
N PHE A 258 -2.03 -9.04 -20.25
CA PHE A 258 -0.66 -8.99 -20.79
C PHE A 258 0.02 -10.37 -20.75
N PHE A 259 -0.25 -11.16 -19.72
CA PHE A 259 0.28 -12.52 -19.57
C PHE A 259 -0.61 -13.61 -20.21
N ASN A 260 -1.62 -13.21 -20.97
CA ASN A 260 -2.55 -14.14 -21.64
C ASN A 260 -3.14 -15.21 -20.69
N THR A 261 -3.53 -14.79 -19.48
CA THR A 261 -4.13 -15.71 -18.54
C THR A 261 -5.54 -16.15 -19.00
N ASN A 262 -5.91 -17.39 -18.69
CA ASN A 262 -7.27 -17.87 -18.90
C ASN A 262 -8.27 -17.35 -17.86
N VAL A 263 -7.80 -16.53 -16.95
CA VAL A 263 -8.59 -15.97 -15.86
C VAL A 263 -9.08 -14.58 -16.22
N ASN A 264 -10.33 -14.28 -15.91
CA ASN A 264 -10.94 -12.98 -16.09
C ASN A 264 -11.64 -12.53 -14.81
N ILE A 265 -11.60 -11.22 -14.53
CA ILE A 265 -12.37 -10.62 -13.43
C ILE A 265 -13.53 -9.87 -14.06
N GLU A 266 -14.74 -10.35 -13.88
CA GLU A 266 -15.96 -9.72 -14.38
C GLU A 266 -16.50 -8.69 -13.42
N THR A 267 -17.10 -7.61 -13.97
CA THR A 267 -17.87 -6.64 -13.18
C THR A 267 -19.33 -7.01 -13.24
N VAL A 268 -19.95 -7.25 -12.09
CA VAL A 268 -21.40 -7.35 -11.97
C VAL A 268 -21.92 -5.99 -11.50
N ARG A 269 -22.49 -5.23 -12.44
CA ARG A 269 -22.91 -3.84 -12.20
C ARG A 269 -23.77 -3.71 -10.94
N GLY A 270 -23.47 -2.72 -10.12
CA GLY A 270 -24.18 -2.42 -8.87
C GLY A 270 -23.92 -3.41 -7.72
N ILE A 271 -23.16 -4.50 -7.91
CA ILE A 271 -22.93 -5.53 -6.88
C ILE A 271 -21.44 -5.67 -6.54
N GLY A 272 -20.60 -6.00 -7.53
CA GLY A 272 -19.19 -6.28 -7.26
C GLY A 272 -18.46 -6.96 -8.41
N TYR A 273 -17.60 -7.91 -8.06
CA TYR A 273 -16.72 -8.58 -9.02
C TYR A 273 -16.72 -10.10 -8.83
N ARG A 274 -16.43 -10.81 -9.91
CA ARG A 274 -16.31 -12.27 -9.93
C ARG A 274 -15.10 -12.68 -10.75
N LEU A 275 -14.32 -13.62 -10.24
CA LEU A 275 -13.25 -14.24 -11.00
C LEU A 275 -13.83 -15.46 -11.75
N THR A 276 -13.66 -15.47 -13.06
CA THR A 276 -14.08 -16.54 -13.96
C THR A 276 -12.87 -17.09 -14.72
N VAL A 277 -12.94 -18.35 -15.09
CA VAL A 277 -11.97 -19.00 -15.98
C VAL A 277 -12.61 -19.09 -17.36
N LYS A 278 -11.89 -18.71 -18.40
CA LYS A 278 -12.32 -18.92 -19.77
C LYS A 278 -12.15 -20.40 -20.09
N ASP A 279 -13.24 -21.10 -20.21
CA ASP A 279 -13.22 -22.43 -20.84
C ASP A 279 -13.00 -22.22 -22.34
N TYR A 280 -11.84 -22.62 -22.84
CA TYR A 280 -11.69 -22.86 -24.27
C TYR A 280 -12.44 -24.14 -24.59
N LEU A 281 -13.78 -24.04 -24.78
CA LEU A 281 -14.49 -25.06 -25.50
C LEU A 281 -13.92 -25.07 -26.93
N GLN A 282 -13.34 -26.20 -27.25
CA GLN A 282 -12.85 -26.58 -28.58
C GLN A 282 -13.92 -26.40 -29.65
#